data_2210fe1b74c2853a07ef066355c06daf
#
_entry.id   2210fe1b74c2853a07ef066355c06daf
#
_cell.length_a   1.000
_cell.length_b   1.000
_cell.length_c   1.000
_cell.angle_alpha   90.00
_cell.angle_beta   90.00
_cell.angle_gamma   90.00
#
_symmetry.space_group_name_H-M   'P 1'
#
loop_
_entity.id
_entity.type
_entity.pdbx_description
1 polymer ?
#
loop_
_entity_poly.entity_id
_entity_poly.type
_entity_poly.pdbx_seq_one_letter_code
_entity_poly.pdbx_strand_id
1 'polypeptide(L)'
;MIATSCFKDSKDREHTVSIARSDFPWPMKGYRFEKYPDLMPSLHLLREWRAGKITEETYTQRYYNETLSKLNPKKVYNDLDGKILLCHEPPGAFCHRRLVATWLENSLNVKVAEL
;
A
#
# COMPACT_ATOMS: atom_id res chain seq x y z
N MET A 1 -14.14 -0.67 -7.27
CA MET A 1 -13.29 0.52 -7.10
C MET A 1 -12.37 0.32 -5.90
N ILE A 2 -11.10 0.64 -6.05
CA ILE A 2 -10.10 0.56 -4.98
C ILE A 2 -9.87 1.95 -4.40
N ALA A 3 -9.61 2.03 -3.10
CA ALA A 3 -9.19 3.26 -2.43
C ALA A 3 -7.99 2.96 -1.54
N THR A 4 -7.33 3.99 -1.03
CA THR A 4 -6.21 3.86 -0.11
C THR A 4 -6.47 4.69 1.16
N SER A 5 -5.91 4.26 2.28
CA SER A 5 -6.02 4.96 3.56
C SER A 5 -4.91 4.52 4.51
N CYS A 6 -4.94 4.98 5.76
CA CYS A 6 -4.02 4.52 6.78
C CYS A 6 -4.75 3.72 7.84
N PHE A 7 -4.00 2.94 8.64
CA PHE A 7 -4.60 2.10 9.69
C PHE A 7 -5.39 2.93 10.70
N LYS A 8 -4.82 4.04 11.13
CA LYS A 8 -5.42 4.88 12.17
C LYS A 8 -6.81 5.37 11.80
N ASP A 9 -7.00 5.77 10.54
CA ASP A 9 -8.26 6.34 10.06
C ASP A 9 -9.25 5.27 9.61
N SER A 10 -8.87 4.00 9.66
CA SER A 10 -9.65 2.90 9.09
C SER A 10 -10.15 1.90 10.12
N LYS A 11 -10.18 2.28 11.39
CA LYS A 11 -10.60 1.40 12.51
C LYS A 11 -11.96 0.78 12.30
N ASP A 12 -12.92 1.56 11.79
CA ASP A 12 -14.31 1.15 11.64
C ASP A 12 -14.69 0.89 10.19
N ARG A 13 -13.70 0.84 9.29
CA ARG A 13 -13.96 0.59 7.87
C ARG A 13 -13.98 -0.89 7.57
N GLU A 14 -14.90 -1.28 6.70
CA GLU A 14 -14.96 -2.63 6.16
C GLU A 14 -14.13 -2.74 4.89
N HIS A 15 -13.85 -3.98 4.47
CA HIS A 15 -13.14 -4.29 3.22
C HIS A 15 -11.73 -3.70 3.15
N THR A 16 -11.04 -3.68 4.28
CA THR A 16 -9.68 -3.17 4.38
C THR A 16 -8.65 -4.28 4.15
N VAL A 17 -7.55 -3.93 3.48
CA VAL A 17 -6.46 -4.85 3.18
C VAL A 17 -5.13 -4.17 3.48
N SER A 18 -4.32 -4.79 4.33
CA SER A 18 -2.97 -4.29 4.64
C SER A 18 -2.00 -4.65 3.51
N ILE A 19 -1.29 -3.64 3.02
CA ILE A 19 -0.14 -3.82 2.13
C ILE A 19 1.17 -3.39 2.79
N ALA A 20 1.13 -3.18 4.10
CA ALA A 20 2.32 -2.90 4.92
C ALA A 20 3.02 -4.20 5.30
N ARG A 21 4.36 -4.21 5.28
CA ARG A 21 5.13 -5.39 5.66
C ARG A 21 5.04 -5.69 7.16
N SER A 22 4.90 -4.66 7.99
CA SER A 22 4.73 -4.84 9.43
C SER A 22 3.30 -4.58 9.85
N ASP A 23 2.85 -5.31 10.89
CA ASP A 23 1.53 -5.12 11.43
C ASP A 23 1.42 -3.76 12.15
N PHE A 24 0.18 -3.30 12.32
CA PHE A 24 -0.09 -2.12 13.12
C PHE A 24 0.36 -2.38 14.57
N PRO A 25 1.21 -1.49 15.15
CA PRO A 25 1.85 -1.79 16.43
C PRO A 25 0.91 -1.78 17.64
N TRP A 26 -0.28 -1.21 17.51
CA TRP A 26 -1.24 -1.13 18.60
C TRP A 26 -2.27 -2.24 18.46
N PRO A 27 -2.36 -3.17 19.42
CA PRO A 27 -3.41 -4.20 19.39
C PRO A 27 -4.76 -3.52 19.52
N MET A 28 -5.56 -3.59 18.47
CA MET A 28 -6.93 -3.12 18.49
C MET A 28 -7.84 -4.34 18.60
N LYS A 29 -8.48 -4.45 19.75
CA LYS A 29 -9.33 -5.58 20.09
C LYS A 29 -10.44 -5.74 19.04
N GLY A 30 -10.51 -6.93 18.44
CA GLY A 30 -11.51 -7.21 17.41
C GLY A 30 -11.17 -6.68 16.01
N TYR A 31 -10.01 -6.07 15.83
CA TYR A 31 -9.60 -5.49 14.56
C TYR A 31 -8.66 -6.42 13.82
N ARG A 32 -9.09 -6.89 12.65
CA ARG A 32 -8.28 -7.76 11.79
C ARG A 32 -8.26 -7.20 10.38
N PHE A 33 -7.07 -7.15 9.80
CA PHE A 33 -6.88 -6.76 8.42
C PHE A 33 -6.58 -7.99 7.57
N GLU A 34 -7.21 -8.09 6.41
CA GLU A 34 -6.71 -8.95 5.36
C GLU A 34 -5.34 -8.43 4.92
N LYS A 35 -4.49 -9.30 4.40
CA LYS A 35 -3.15 -8.94 3.93
C LYS A 35 -3.01 -9.31 2.46
N TYR A 36 -2.30 -8.46 1.72
CA TYR A 36 -1.96 -8.73 0.32
C TYR A 36 -0.44 -8.65 0.16
N PRO A 37 0.27 -9.76 0.42
CA PRO A 37 1.74 -9.77 0.47
C PRO A 37 2.43 -9.33 -0.82
N ASP A 38 1.81 -9.56 -1.98
CA ASP A 38 2.40 -9.22 -3.27
C ASP A 38 2.67 -7.71 -3.43
N LEU A 39 1.97 -6.86 -2.67
CA LEU A 39 2.17 -5.41 -2.70
C LEU A 39 3.04 -4.89 -1.56
N MET A 40 3.50 -5.75 -0.67
CA MET A 40 4.38 -5.35 0.43
C MET A 40 5.78 -5.03 -0.11
N PRO A 41 6.42 -3.93 0.37
CA PRO A 41 7.80 -3.66 -0.01
C PRO A 41 8.73 -4.72 0.56
N SER A 42 9.90 -4.92 -0.07
CA SER A 42 10.91 -5.80 0.49
C SER A 42 11.37 -5.27 1.85
N LEU A 43 11.78 -6.18 2.73
CA LEU A 43 12.29 -5.80 4.04
C LEU A 43 13.55 -4.92 3.91
N HIS A 44 14.40 -5.22 2.95
CA HIS A 44 15.60 -4.44 2.67
C HIS A 44 15.27 -3.00 2.26
N LEU A 45 14.32 -2.82 1.34
CA LEU A 45 13.88 -1.49 0.92
C LEU A 45 13.29 -0.71 2.10
N LEU A 46 12.45 -1.35 2.89
CA LEU A 46 11.81 -0.71 4.04
C LEU A 46 12.83 -0.28 5.10
N ARG A 47 13.84 -1.12 5.37
CA ARG A 47 14.91 -0.80 6.33
C ARG A 47 15.73 0.39 5.89
N GLU A 48 16.13 0.45 4.62
CA GLU A 48 16.89 1.58 4.09
C GLU A 48 16.09 2.88 4.12
N TRP A 49 14.81 2.81 3.81
CA TRP A 49 13.92 3.96 3.91
C TRP A 49 13.81 4.48 5.34
N ARG A 50 13.56 3.59 6.29
CA ARG A 50 13.43 3.96 7.72
C ARG A 50 14.73 4.49 8.29
N ALA A 51 15.86 4.03 7.80
CA ALA A 51 17.18 4.50 8.22
C ALA A 51 17.58 5.84 7.57
N GLY A 52 16.75 6.40 6.70
CA GLY A 52 17.05 7.64 6.02
C GLY A 52 18.16 7.54 4.95
N LYS A 53 18.44 6.33 4.49
CA LYS A 53 19.54 6.09 3.53
C LYS A 53 19.18 6.35 2.08
N ILE A 54 17.89 6.42 1.77
CA ILE A 54 17.40 6.61 0.41
C ILE A 54 16.34 7.71 0.38
N THR A 55 16.22 8.36 -0.78
CA THR A 55 15.22 9.40 -1.03
C THR A 55 13.87 8.78 -1.42
N GLU A 56 12.83 9.61 -1.43
CA GLU A 56 11.51 9.20 -1.95
C GLU A 56 11.61 8.72 -3.40
N GLU A 57 12.41 9.40 -4.23
CA GLU A 57 12.61 9.04 -5.63
C GLU A 57 13.26 7.66 -5.75
N THR A 58 14.31 7.40 -4.98
CA THR A 58 14.99 6.09 -4.97
C THR A 58 14.04 5.00 -4.49
N TYR A 59 13.27 5.27 -3.42
CA TYR A 59 12.28 4.32 -2.94
C TYR A 59 11.26 3.98 -4.03
N THR A 60 10.74 5.00 -4.71
CA THR A 60 9.75 4.83 -5.77
C THR A 60 10.28 3.94 -6.89
N GLN A 61 11.49 4.21 -7.38
CA GLN A 61 12.13 3.42 -8.43
C GLN A 61 12.34 1.97 -8.00
N ARG A 62 12.84 1.76 -6.78
CA ARG A 62 13.11 0.42 -6.28
C ARG A 62 11.82 -0.36 -6.03
N TYR A 63 10.82 0.27 -5.43
CA TYR A 63 9.53 -0.38 -5.21
C TYR A 63 8.91 -0.81 -6.54
N TYR A 64 8.97 0.06 -7.54
CA TYR A 64 8.47 -0.24 -8.87
C TYR A 64 9.20 -1.45 -9.47
N ASN A 65 10.53 -1.42 -9.44
CA ASN A 65 11.35 -2.48 -10.05
C ASN A 65 11.26 -3.81 -9.28
N GLU A 66 11.23 -3.76 -7.95
CA GLU A 66 11.24 -4.97 -7.10
C GLU A 66 9.85 -5.60 -6.98
N THR A 67 8.80 -4.81 -7.04
CA THR A 67 7.45 -5.25 -6.73
C THR A 67 6.49 -5.06 -7.91
N LEU A 68 6.19 -3.83 -8.29
CA LEU A 68 5.12 -3.55 -9.25
C LEU A 68 5.41 -4.09 -10.65
N SER A 69 6.66 -4.03 -11.11
CA SER A 69 7.03 -4.51 -12.44
C SER A 69 6.81 -6.02 -12.63
N LYS A 70 6.73 -6.76 -11.55
CA LYS A 70 6.55 -8.22 -11.55
C LYS A 70 5.08 -8.62 -11.47
N LEU A 71 4.18 -7.66 -11.34
CA LEU A 71 2.76 -7.90 -11.14
C LEU A 71 1.96 -7.48 -12.38
N ASN A 72 0.85 -8.18 -12.59
CA ASN A 72 -0.13 -7.80 -13.60
C ASN A 72 -1.13 -6.84 -12.96
N PRO A 73 -1.20 -5.57 -13.40
CA PRO A 73 -2.10 -4.60 -12.78
C PRO A 73 -3.57 -4.99 -12.85
N LYS A 74 -3.99 -5.64 -13.93
CA LYS A 74 -5.36 -6.10 -14.08
C LYS A 74 -5.73 -7.18 -13.07
N LYS A 75 -4.81 -8.13 -12.83
CA LYS A 75 -5.01 -9.17 -11.83
C LYS A 75 -5.08 -8.57 -10.43
N VAL A 76 -4.17 -7.66 -10.09
CA VAL A 76 -4.16 -6.98 -8.80
C VAL A 76 -5.46 -6.21 -8.60
N TYR A 77 -5.91 -5.47 -9.60
CA TYR A 77 -7.17 -4.75 -9.53
C TYR A 77 -8.36 -5.68 -9.27
N ASN A 78 -8.42 -6.80 -10.00
CA ASN A 78 -9.51 -7.76 -9.81
C ASN A 78 -9.50 -8.39 -8.42
N ASP A 79 -8.31 -8.68 -7.88
CA ASP A 79 -8.17 -9.25 -6.53
C ASP A 79 -8.61 -8.26 -5.44
N LEU A 80 -8.45 -6.96 -5.68
CA LEU A 80 -8.63 -5.92 -4.68
C LEU A 80 -9.82 -4.99 -4.95
N ASP A 81 -10.59 -5.26 -5.98
CA ASP A 81 -11.76 -4.43 -6.29
C ASP A 81 -12.74 -4.39 -5.11
N GLY A 82 -13.16 -3.20 -4.75
CA GLY A 82 -14.01 -2.97 -3.59
C GLY A 82 -13.24 -2.86 -2.27
N LYS A 83 -11.92 -2.95 -2.27
CA LYS A 83 -11.10 -2.93 -1.07
C LYS A 83 -10.46 -1.57 -0.83
N ILE A 84 -10.02 -1.35 0.41
CA ILE A 84 -9.25 -0.17 0.84
C ILE A 84 -7.87 -0.64 1.26
N LEU A 85 -6.83 -0.17 0.57
CA LEU A 85 -5.46 -0.56 0.84
C LEU A 85 -4.88 0.31 1.96
N LEU A 86 -4.28 -0.33 2.96
CA LEU A 86 -3.80 0.34 4.16
C LEU A 86 -2.30 0.22 4.34
N CYS A 87 -1.67 1.29 4.82
CA CYS A 87 -0.34 1.26 5.42
C CYS A 87 -0.25 2.28 6.56
N HIS A 88 0.95 2.41 7.18
CA HIS A 88 1.09 3.11 8.45
C HIS A 88 1.02 4.63 8.38
N GLU A 89 1.52 5.24 7.31
CA GLU A 89 1.68 6.68 7.22
C GLU A 89 0.34 7.39 7.16
N PRO A 90 0.26 8.60 7.76
CA PRO A 90 -0.96 9.40 7.69
C PRO A 90 -1.23 9.92 6.28
N PRO A 91 -2.46 10.37 5.99
CA PRO A 91 -2.78 10.99 4.72
C PRO A 91 -1.85 12.16 4.39
N GLY A 92 -1.44 12.25 3.14
CA GLY A 92 -0.53 13.28 2.67
C GLY A 92 0.95 12.97 2.85
N ALA A 93 1.31 11.97 3.65
CA ALA A 93 2.69 11.53 3.80
C ALA A 93 3.06 10.55 2.68
N PHE A 94 4.35 10.51 2.35
CA PHE A 94 4.85 9.56 1.35
C PHE A 94 4.63 8.12 1.83
N CYS A 95 3.97 7.33 1.01
CA CYS A 95 3.72 5.92 1.32
C CYS A 95 3.53 5.11 0.04
N HIS A 96 3.96 3.85 0.08
CA HIS A 96 3.86 2.97 -1.09
C HIS A 96 2.41 2.72 -1.54
N ARG A 97 1.41 2.88 -0.68
CA ARG A 97 0.01 2.74 -1.12
C ARG A 97 -0.35 3.74 -2.22
N ARG A 98 0.23 4.95 -2.19
CA ARG A 98 0.01 5.94 -3.25
C ARG A 98 0.79 5.60 -4.52
N LEU A 99 1.90 4.91 -4.41
CA LEU A 99 2.62 4.37 -5.57
C LEU A 99 1.80 3.28 -6.26
N VAL A 100 1.16 2.41 -5.48
CA VAL A 100 0.23 1.41 -6.02
C VAL A 100 -0.94 2.09 -6.72
N ALA A 101 -1.52 3.12 -6.09
CA ALA A 101 -2.63 3.89 -6.66
C ALA A 101 -2.26 4.47 -8.02
N THR A 102 -1.13 5.16 -8.11
CA THR A 102 -0.64 5.75 -9.36
C THR A 102 -0.38 4.69 -10.43
N TRP A 103 0.21 3.56 -10.04
CA TRP A 103 0.46 2.44 -10.95
C TRP A 103 -0.84 1.88 -11.55
N LEU A 104 -1.85 1.67 -10.72
CA LEU A 104 -3.16 1.20 -11.20
C LEU A 104 -3.85 2.23 -12.09
N GLU A 105 -3.80 3.50 -11.69
CA GLU A 105 -4.40 4.59 -12.48
C GLU A 105 -3.78 4.68 -13.87
N ASN A 106 -2.45 4.62 -13.94
CA ASN A 106 -1.74 4.72 -15.22
C ASN A 106 -1.87 3.46 -16.07
N SER A 107 -1.92 2.28 -15.44
CA SER A 107 -1.98 1.01 -16.17
C SER A 107 -3.38 0.69 -16.70
N LEU A 108 -4.42 1.07 -15.98
CA LEU A 108 -5.80 0.64 -16.25
C LEU A 108 -6.75 1.79 -16.53
N ASN A 109 -6.27 3.02 -16.51
CA ASN A 109 -7.09 4.22 -16.69
C ASN A 109 -8.30 4.26 -15.73
N VAL A 110 -8.04 3.95 -14.47
CA VAL A 110 -8.99 4.01 -13.35
C VAL A 110 -8.59 5.10 -12.38
N LYS A 111 -9.44 5.40 -11.41
CA LYS A 111 -9.12 6.34 -10.34
C LYS A 111 -9.08 5.60 -9.02
N VAL A 112 -8.04 5.87 -8.20
CA VAL A 112 -7.86 5.30 -6.87
C VAL A 112 -7.74 6.43 -5.87
N ALA A 113 -8.79 6.67 -5.12
CA ALA A 113 -8.86 7.78 -4.18
C ALA A 113 -8.10 7.48 -2.88
N GLU A 114 -7.52 8.51 -2.27
CA GLU A 114 -7.04 8.46 -0.89
C GLU A 114 -8.17 8.94 0.02
N LEU A 115 -8.49 8.14 1.01
CA LEU A 115 -9.56 8.47 1.97
C LEU A 115 -9.05 9.20 3.19
#